data_d34e49210feb8c590b69643357d9732b
#
_entry.id   d34e49210feb8c590b69643357d9732b
#
_cell.length_a   1.000
_cell.length_b   1.000
_cell.length_c   1.000
_cell.angle_alpha   90.00
_cell.angle_beta   90.00
_cell.angle_gamma   90.00
#
_symmetry.space_group_name_H-M   'P 1'
#
loop_
_entity.id
_entity.type
_entity.pdbx_description
1 polymer ?
#
loop_
_entity_poly.entity_id
_entity_poly.type
_entity_poly.pdbx_seq_one_letter_code
_entity_poly.pdbx_strand_id
1 'polypeptide(L)'
;MQIEALKKEIKKNYGKIALAGNASNACCNPSQEICCDDTDNISKEQLSSIIGYNTTDLKSIPEESILGLGYGAALNFVNIQSGETLVDLGSGAGIDVFLASKLVGNEGKGIGVDLTDEMLDKARKVASKNNYENVEFRKGDIEDRIPIENNSIDVVIGNCVINLTYNKTNTFKEVYRILEKGRTGRMIISDLITTKEISKDDINSNEWCSCIDGTLTKANYIKSIEDARFQNIEVVNEKNYMDESNFSDGRKFVSITVRAITN
;
A
#
# COMPACT_ATOMS: atom_id res chain seq x y z
N MET A 1 -19.29 -13.97 5.69
CA MET A 1 -19.74 -13.99 4.28
C MET A 1 -19.33 -12.74 3.51
N GLN A 2 -19.50 -11.54 4.05
CA GLN A 2 -19.13 -10.28 3.37
C GLN A 2 -17.61 -10.12 3.17
N ILE A 3 -16.79 -10.41 4.19
CA ILE A 3 -15.32 -10.27 4.14
C ILE A 3 -14.69 -11.13 3.04
N GLU A 4 -15.06 -12.42 2.97
CA GLU A 4 -14.54 -13.33 1.95
C GLU A 4 -14.94 -12.91 0.52
N ALA A 5 -16.14 -12.36 0.36
CA ALA A 5 -16.58 -11.82 -0.92
C ALA A 5 -15.73 -10.60 -1.34
N LEU A 6 -15.44 -9.68 -0.41
CA LEU A 6 -14.57 -8.53 -0.65
C LEU A 6 -13.13 -8.97 -1.01
N LYS A 7 -12.54 -9.90 -0.26
CA LYS A 7 -11.20 -10.44 -0.56
C LYS A 7 -11.15 -11.12 -1.93
N LYS A 8 -12.21 -11.82 -2.32
CA LYS A 8 -12.32 -12.43 -3.65
C LYS A 8 -12.35 -11.38 -4.76
N GLU A 9 -13.11 -10.29 -4.55
CA GLU A 9 -13.18 -9.21 -5.55
C GLU A 9 -11.86 -8.44 -5.65
N ILE A 10 -11.17 -8.18 -4.52
CA ILE A 10 -9.82 -7.62 -4.50
C ILE A 10 -8.87 -8.47 -5.35
N LYS A 11 -8.78 -9.79 -5.08
CA LYS A 11 -7.91 -10.70 -5.85
C LYS A 11 -8.22 -10.65 -7.34
N LYS A 12 -9.49 -10.67 -7.71
CA LYS A 12 -9.93 -10.62 -9.11
C LYS A 12 -9.52 -9.32 -9.80
N ASN A 13 -9.72 -8.17 -9.14
CA ASN A 13 -9.44 -6.86 -9.72
C ASN A 13 -7.94 -6.64 -9.85
N TYR A 14 -7.17 -6.85 -8.77
CA TYR A 14 -5.71 -6.68 -8.80
C TYR A 14 -5.01 -7.74 -9.66
N GLY A 15 -5.56 -8.96 -9.77
CA GLY A 15 -5.10 -9.97 -10.72
C GLY A 15 -5.21 -9.50 -12.17
N LYS A 16 -6.34 -8.86 -12.55
CA LYS A 16 -6.50 -8.27 -13.89
C LYS A 16 -5.46 -7.17 -14.16
N ILE A 17 -5.21 -6.28 -13.18
CA ILE A 17 -4.20 -5.23 -13.30
C ILE A 17 -2.81 -5.83 -13.52
N ALA A 18 -2.44 -6.84 -12.75
CA ALA A 18 -1.16 -7.53 -12.89
C ALA A 18 -0.95 -8.08 -14.31
N LEU A 19 -1.98 -8.68 -14.90
CA LEU A 19 -1.96 -9.25 -16.25
C LEU A 19 -1.95 -8.17 -17.34
N ALA A 20 -2.72 -7.09 -17.16
CA ALA A 20 -2.77 -5.97 -18.11
C ALA A 20 -1.48 -5.11 -18.10
N GLY A 21 -0.75 -5.12 -17.00
CA GLY A 21 0.51 -4.37 -16.84
C GLY A 21 0.35 -2.87 -16.55
N ASN A 22 -0.86 -2.40 -16.34
CA ASN A 22 -1.17 -1.02 -15.94
C ASN A 22 -2.49 -0.93 -15.16
N ALA A 23 -2.68 0.16 -14.43
CA ALA A 23 -3.88 0.45 -13.66
C ALA A 23 -5.01 1.10 -14.48
N SER A 24 -4.74 1.53 -15.70
CA SER A 24 -5.63 2.40 -16.49
C SER A 24 -7.03 1.84 -16.77
N ASN A 25 -7.27 0.53 -16.53
CA ASN A 25 -8.56 -0.10 -16.80
C ASN A 25 -9.21 -0.82 -15.60
N ALA A 26 -8.65 -0.72 -14.39
CA ALA A 26 -9.10 -1.59 -13.31
C ALA A 26 -9.43 -0.91 -11.98
N CYS A 27 -8.97 0.31 -11.75
CA CYS A 27 -9.24 1.09 -10.54
C CYS A 27 -9.87 2.45 -10.83
N CYS A 28 -10.36 2.69 -12.07
CA CYS A 28 -11.07 3.91 -12.37
C CYS A 28 -12.47 3.86 -11.75
N ASN A 29 -12.73 4.75 -10.81
CA ASN A 29 -14.05 5.02 -10.31
C ASN A 29 -14.92 5.55 -11.47
N PRO A 30 -16.07 4.93 -11.81
CA PRO A 30 -16.95 5.40 -12.86
C PRO A 30 -17.53 6.81 -12.62
N SER A 31 -17.35 7.40 -11.44
CA SER A 31 -17.73 8.78 -11.12
C SER A 31 -16.65 9.82 -11.41
N GLN A 32 -15.47 9.43 -11.91
CA GLN A 32 -14.39 10.36 -12.25
C GLN A 32 -14.18 10.47 -13.75
N GLU A 33 -14.66 11.57 -14.32
CA GLU A 33 -14.39 11.99 -15.70
C GLU A 33 -12.89 12.15 -16.00
N ILE A 34 -12.04 12.24 -14.97
CA ILE A 34 -10.57 12.43 -15.09
C ILE A 34 -9.84 11.11 -15.39
N CYS A 35 -10.43 9.94 -15.11
CA CYS A 35 -9.75 8.66 -15.33
C CYS A 35 -9.96 8.04 -16.71
N CYS A 36 -10.94 8.45 -17.50
CA CYS A 36 -11.34 7.71 -18.70
C CYS A 36 -11.18 8.43 -20.04
N ASP A 37 -11.20 9.76 -20.10
CA ASP A 37 -11.18 10.47 -21.38
C ASP A 37 -9.85 11.11 -21.79
N ASP A 38 -8.96 11.43 -20.80
CA ASP A 38 -7.64 12.04 -21.09
C ASP A 38 -6.45 11.14 -20.72
N THR A 39 -6.66 9.96 -20.14
CA THR A 39 -5.60 9.08 -19.64
C THR A 39 -4.98 8.16 -20.69
N ASP A 40 -5.51 8.10 -21.89
CA ASP A 40 -4.89 7.33 -22.99
C ASP A 40 -3.45 7.77 -23.31
N ASN A 41 -3.01 8.91 -22.76
CA ASN A 41 -1.67 9.47 -22.95
C ASN A 41 -0.83 9.59 -21.66
N ILE A 42 -1.35 9.24 -20.47
CA ILE A 42 -0.56 9.33 -19.22
C ILE A 42 0.14 8.00 -18.97
N SER A 43 1.47 8.01 -18.96
CA SER A 43 2.23 6.79 -18.67
C SER A 43 2.12 6.39 -17.19
N LYS A 44 2.33 5.09 -16.90
CA LYS A 44 2.34 4.57 -15.52
C LYS A 44 3.43 5.23 -14.65
N GLU A 45 4.53 5.66 -15.25
CA GLU A 45 5.60 6.42 -14.60
C GLU A 45 5.11 7.84 -14.24
N GLN A 46 4.36 8.48 -15.12
CA GLN A 46 3.75 9.78 -14.84
C GLN A 46 2.73 9.69 -13.71
N LEU A 47 1.86 8.66 -13.71
CA LEU A 47 0.93 8.38 -12.62
C LEU A 47 1.68 8.17 -11.30
N SER A 48 2.75 7.37 -11.30
CA SER A 48 3.58 7.14 -10.11
C SER A 48 4.25 8.42 -9.62
N SER A 49 4.67 9.31 -10.53
CA SER A 49 5.22 10.61 -10.14
C SER A 49 4.17 11.54 -9.51
N ILE A 50 2.93 11.52 -9.99
CA ILE A 50 1.81 12.27 -9.40
C ILE A 50 1.51 11.78 -7.98
N ILE A 51 1.61 10.48 -7.75
CA ILE A 51 1.47 9.84 -6.43
C ILE A 51 2.58 10.28 -5.48
N GLY A 52 3.76 10.65 -5.99
CA GLY A 52 4.87 11.18 -5.18
C GLY A 52 6.20 10.46 -5.33
N TYR A 53 6.31 9.48 -6.22
CA TYR A 53 7.60 8.84 -6.50
C TYR A 53 8.51 9.76 -7.31
N ASN A 54 9.80 9.72 -6.98
CA ASN A 54 10.81 10.47 -7.73
C ASN A 54 11.07 9.79 -9.09
N THR A 55 11.09 10.58 -10.17
CA THR A 55 11.32 10.05 -11.52
C THR A 55 12.70 9.40 -11.70
N THR A 56 13.71 9.85 -10.96
CA THR A 56 15.05 9.25 -10.97
C THR A 56 15.01 7.86 -10.32
N ASP A 57 14.29 7.72 -9.23
CA ASP A 57 14.13 6.44 -8.53
C ASP A 57 13.36 5.45 -9.39
N LEU A 58 12.26 5.88 -10.01
CA LEU A 58 11.49 5.05 -10.94
C LEU A 58 12.33 4.52 -12.10
N LYS A 59 13.21 5.34 -12.67
CA LYS A 59 14.14 4.91 -13.73
C LYS A 59 15.21 3.92 -13.25
N SER A 60 15.40 3.81 -11.95
CA SER A 60 16.40 2.94 -11.35
C SER A 60 15.93 1.52 -11.13
N ILE A 61 14.64 1.25 -11.25
CA ILE A 61 14.01 -0.06 -11.04
C ILE A 61 13.39 -0.60 -12.33
N PRO A 62 13.07 -1.91 -12.39
CA PRO A 62 12.42 -2.48 -13.58
C PRO A 62 11.05 -1.85 -13.87
N GLU A 63 10.85 -1.41 -15.10
CA GLU A 63 9.62 -0.78 -15.56
C GLU A 63 8.38 -1.67 -15.37
N GLU A 64 8.54 -2.98 -15.48
CA GLU A 64 7.45 -3.95 -15.32
C GLU A 64 6.88 -3.99 -13.88
N SER A 65 7.63 -3.46 -12.89
CA SER A 65 7.16 -3.32 -11.50
C SER A 65 6.29 -2.08 -11.28
N ILE A 66 6.30 -1.14 -12.20
CA ILE A 66 5.54 0.12 -12.11
C ILE A 66 4.16 -0.09 -12.70
N LEU A 67 3.12 0.02 -11.89
CA LEU A 67 1.71 -0.15 -12.31
C LEU A 67 0.88 1.13 -12.21
N GLY A 68 1.41 2.20 -11.63
CA GLY A 68 0.68 3.45 -11.41
C GLY A 68 -0.37 3.37 -10.30
N LEU A 69 -0.17 2.49 -9.32
CA LEU A 69 -1.07 2.27 -8.19
C LEU A 69 -0.58 2.99 -6.94
N GLY A 70 -1.52 3.38 -6.06
CA GLY A 70 -1.23 3.97 -4.75
C GLY A 70 -1.68 5.42 -4.61
N TYR A 71 -1.60 5.95 -3.38
CA TYR A 71 -1.99 7.33 -3.04
C TYR A 71 -0.89 8.08 -2.29
N GLY A 72 0.32 7.54 -2.24
CA GLY A 72 1.49 8.15 -1.63
C GLY A 72 2.76 7.36 -1.98
N ALA A 73 3.90 7.84 -1.52
CA ALA A 73 5.18 7.17 -1.64
C ALA A 73 5.79 7.06 -0.22
N ALA A 74 5.41 6.02 0.51
CA ALA A 74 5.80 5.82 1.91
C ALA A 74 7.32 5.84 2.10
N LEU A 75 8.08 5.33 1.12
CA LEU A 75 9.54 5.32 1.14
C LEU A 75 10.18 6.72 1.26
N ASN A 76 9.52 7.78 0.80
CA ASN A 76 10.04 9.14 0.91
C ASN A 76 10.11 9.65 2.37
N PHE A 77 9.39 8.98 3.27
CA PHE A 77 9.23 9.40 4.68
C PHE A 77 9.89 8.44 5.66
N VAL A 78 10.57 7.42 5.16
CA VAL A 78 11.29 6.45 5.98
C VAL A 78 12.80 6.62 5.82
N ASN A 79 13.50 6.73 6.96
CA ASN A 79 14.97 6.75 6.97
C ASN A 79 15.46 5.30 7.03
N ILE A 80 15.67 4.67 5.86
CA ILE A 80 16.18 3.31 5.73
C ILE A 80 17.70 3.31 5.97
N GLN A 81 18.17 2.34 6.76
CA GLN A 81 19.61 2.12 6.99
C GLN A 81 20.09 0.89 6.21
N SER A 82 21.36 0.92 5.80
CA SER A 82 21.99 -0.26 5.19
C SER A 82 21.96 -1.44 6.17
N GLY A 83 21.63 -2.62 5.66
CA GLY A 83 21.51 -3.86 6.44
C GLY A 83 20.13 -4.10 7.04
N GLU A 84 19.20 -3.16 6.99
CA GLU A 84 17.84 -3.35 7.51
C GLU A 84 17.01 -4.34 6.67
N THR A 85 16.06 -5.00 7.32
CA THR A 85 15.02 -5.80 6.68
C THR A 85 13.72 -5.00 6.63
N LEU A 86 13.23 -4.76 5.41
CA LEU A 86 12.00 -4.03 5.15
C LEU A 86 10.90 -4.96 4.63
N VAL A 87 9.68 -4.76 5.11
CA VAL A 87 8.46 -5.41 4.58
C VAL A 87 7.56 -4.37 3.93
N ASP A 88 7.12 -4.65 2.71
CA ASP A 88 6.10 -3.89 1.99
C ASP A 88 4.78 -4.68 1.99
N LEU A 89 3.75 -4.10 2.57
CA LEU A 89 2.40 -4.66 2.66
C LEU A 89 1.59 -4.29 1.43
N GLY A 90 0.97 -5.29 0.78
CA GLY A 90 0.29 -5.09 -0.50
C GLY A 90 1.27 -4.69 -1.60
N SER A 91 2.41 -5.39 -1.67
CA SER A 91 3.55 -5.02 -2.50
C SER A 91 3.26 -4.97 -4.01
N GLY A 92 2.15 -5.55 -4.47
CA GLY A 92 1.80 -5.61 -5.87
C GLY A 92 2.92 -6.20 -6.73
N ALA A 93 3.29 -5.50 -7.81
CA ALA A 93 4.40 -5.89 -8.68
C ALA A 93 5.80 -5.55 -8.13
N GLY A 94 5.89 -4.99 -6.90
CA GLY A 94 7.14 -4.84 -6.15
C GLY A 94 7.84 -3.50 -6.29
N ILE A 95 7.16 -2.42 -6.71
CA ILE A 95 7.78 -1.09 -6.89
C ILE A 95 8.57 -0.65 -5.65
N ASP A 96 7.94 -0.65 -4.47
CA ASP A 96 8.57 -0.23 -3.22
C ASP A 96 9.62 -1.23 -2.73
N VAL A 97 9.43 -2.53 -2.97
CA VAL A 97 10.42 -3.58 -2.63
C VAL A 97 11.70 -3.41 -3.43
N PHE A 98 11.62 -3.13 -4.75
CA PHE A 98 12.80 -2.89 -5.58
C PHE A 98 13.52 -1.59 -5.24
N LEU A 99 12.78 -0.53 -4.91
CA LEU A 99 13.38 0.70 -4.41
C LEU A 99 14.08 0.48 -3.07
N ALA A 100 13.40 -0.16 -2.13
CA ALA A 100 13.93 -0.46 -0.80
C ALA A 100 15.18 -1.35 -0.86
N SER A 101 15.21 -2.35 -1.75
CA SER A 101 16.34 -3.27 -1.89
C SER A 101 17.66 -2.55 -2.18
N LYS A 102 17.61 -1.42 -2.89
CA LYS A 102 18.78 -0.58 -3.15
C LYS A 102 19.22 0.22 -1.93
N LEU A 103 18.25 0.65 -1.13
CA LEU A 103 18.53 1.46 0.07
C LEU A 103 19.10 0.60 1.20
N VAL A 104 18.58 -0.61 1.40
CA VAL A 104 19.09 -1.54 2.42
C VAL A 104 20.44 -2.17 2.03
N GLY A 105 20.80 -2.16 0.74
CA GLY A 105 22.04 -2.74 0.24
C GLY A 105 22.09 -4.27 0.31
N ASN A 106 23.26 -4.86 0.05
CA ASN A 106 23.43 -6.30 -0.08
C ASN A 106 23.26 -7.07 1.25
N GLU A 107 23.50 -6.41 2.37
CA GLU A 107 23.36 -7.01 3.72
C GLU A 107 21.91 -6.92 4.23
N GLY A 108 21.09 -6.07 3.63
CA GLY A 108 19.67 -5.90 3.98
C GLY A 108 18.75 -6.68 3.05
N LYS A 109 17.44 -6.63 3.35
CA LYS A 109 16.45 -7.39 2.59
C LYS A 109 15.15 -6.61 2.41
N GLY A 110 14.58 -6.66 1.20
CA GLY A 110 13.23 -6.23 0.89
C GLY A 110 12.28 -7.43 0.78
N ILE A 111 11.16 -7.42 1.52
CA ILE A 111 10.16 -8.49 1.47
C ILE A 111 8.81 -7.88 1.08
N GLY A 112 8.25 -8.32 -0.04
CA GLY A 112 6.90 -7.98 -0.45
C GLY A 112 5.88 -9.01 0.05
N VAL A 113 4.79 -8.56 0.63
CA VAL A 113 3.65 -9.41 1.00
C VAL A 113 2.42 -8.96 0.21
N ASP A 114 1.80 -9.88 -0.52
CA ASP A 114 0.58 -9.59 -1.29
C ASP A 114 -0.41 -10.76 -1.20
N LEU A 115 -1.70 -10.44 -1.36
CA LEU A 115 -2.79 -11.41 -1.33
C LEU A 115 -3.02 -12.08 -2.70
N THR A 116 -2.54 -11.45 -3.79
CA THR A 116 -2.84 -11.75 -5.19
C THR A 116 -1.72 -12.56 -5.84
N ASP A 117 -2.03 -13.75 -6.33
CA ASP A 117 -1.03 -14.63 -6.95
C ASP A 117 -0.41 -14.00 -8.21
N GLU A 118 -1.21 -13.36 -9.06
CA GLU A 118 -0.76 -12.74 -10.30
C GLU A 118 0.22 -11.58 -10.05
N MET A 119 0.02 -10.82 -8.97
CA MET A 119 0.95 -9.76 -8.54
C MET A 119 2.28 -10.37 -8.10
N LEU A 120 2.25 -11.38 -7.24
CA LEU A 120 3.44 -12.06 -6.76
C LEU A 120 4.23 -12.75 -7.89
N ASP A 121 3.54 -13.39 -8.82
CA ASP A 121 4.17 -14.04 -9.96
C ASP A 121 4.86 -13.02 -10.87
N LYS A 122 4.23 -11.86 -11.09
CA LYS A 122 4.84 -10.75 -11.81
C LYS A 122 6.08 -10.24 -11.08
N ALA A 123 5.97 -9.93 -9.78
CA ALA A 123 7.09 -9.44 -8.98
C ALA A 123 8.28 -10.42 -8.96
N ARG A 124 8.03 -11.71 -8.75
CA ARG A 124 9.05 -12.77 -8.79
C ARG A 124 9.74 -12.90 -10.15
N LYS A 125 8.97 -12.83 -11.25
CA LYS A 125 9.53 -12.82 -12.61
C LYS A 125 10.42 -11.62 -12.84
N VAL A 126 10.00 -10.44 -12.41
CA VAL A 126 10.79 -9.19 -12.50
C VAL A 126 12.07 -9.31 -11.68
N ALA A 127 12.00 -9.80 -10.44
CA ALA A 127 13.17 -10.00 -9.58
C ALA A 127 14.19 -10.94 -10.22
N SER A 128 13.74 -12.11 -10.69
CA SER A 128 14.61 -13.11 -11.35
C SER A 128 15.25 -12.58 -12.63
N LYS A 129 14.47 -11.92 -13.50
CA LYS A 129 14.95 -11.34 -14.77
C LYS A 129 16.04 -10.29 -14.57
N ASN A 130 15.99 -9.55 -13.46
CA ASN A 130 16.87 -8.43 -13.17
C ASN A 130 17.92 -8.74 -12.08
N ASN A 131 18.08 -10.03 -11.71
CA ASN A 131 19.08 -10.52 -10.74
C ASN A 131 19.01 -9.81 -9.36
N TYR A 132 17.81 -9.57 -8.84
CA TYR A 132 17.63 -9.09 -7.47
C TYR A 132 17.78 -10.26 -6.49
N GLU A 133 18.86 -10.32 -5.73
CA GLU A 133 19.18 -11.39 -4.78
C GLU A 133 18.66 -11.08 -3.36
N ASN A 134 18.49 -9.81 -3.03
CA ASN A 134 18.07 -9.33 -1.72
C ASN A 134 16.58 -8.97 -1.62
N VAL A 135 15.74 -9.53 -2.50
CA VAL A 135 14.28 -9.38 -2.44
C VAL A 135 13.57 -10.73 -2.32
N GLU A 136 12.42 -10.72 -1.67
CA GLU A 136 11.56 -11.90 -1.53
C GLU A 136 10.09 -11.49 -1.64
N PHE A 137 9.24 -12.34 -2.23
CA PHE A 137 7.80 -12.09 -2.36
C PHE A 137 7.01 -13.25 -1.77
N ARG A 138 6.20 -12.96 -0.74
CA ARG A 138 5.42 -13.93 0.04
C ARG A 138 3.92 -13.70 -0.16
N LYS A 139 3.19 -14.79 -0.34
CA LYS A 139 1.73 -14.74 -0.32
C LYS A 139 1.24 -14.64 1.12
N GLY A 140 0.41 -13.65 1.41
CA GLY A 140 -0.15 -13.47 2.74
C GLY A 140 -1.37 -12.57 2.75
N ASP A 141 -2.25 -12.82 3.72
CA ASP A 141 -3.34 -11.94 4.09
C ASP A 141 -2.88 -11.10 5.29
N ILE A 142 -2.70 -9.80 5.06
CA ILE A 142 -2.16 -8.89 6.08
C ILE A 142 -3.12 -8.64 7.24
N GLU A 143 -4.41 -8.93 7.07
CA GLU A 143 -5.43 -8.80 8.10
C GLU A 143 -5.48 -10.03 9.01
N ASP A 144 -5.17 -11.22 8.49
CA ASP A 144 -5.20 -12.47 9.22
C ASP A 144 -3.83 -12.77 9.85
N ARG A 145 -2.86 -13.18 9.04
CA ARG A 145 -1.49 -13.43 9.49
C ARG A 145 -0.47 -13.08 8.41
N ILE A 146 0.38 -12.11 8.73
CA ILE A 146 1.54 -11.80 7.89
C ILE A 146 2.53 -12.97 7.99
N PRO A 147 3.00 -13.56 6.84
CA PRO A 147 3.85 -14.75 6.81
C PRO A 147 5.32 -14.42 7.17
N ILE A 148 5.50 -13.81 8.34
CA ILE A 148 6.78 -13.29 8.85
C ILE A 148 6.85 -13.58 10.34
N GLU A 149 8.05 -13.91 10.83
CA GLU A 149 8.32 -14.21 12.23
C GLU A 149 8.11 -12.98 13.13
N ASN A 150 7.86 -13.23 14.42
CA ASN A 150 7.72 -12.16 15.38
C ASN A 150 9.05 -11.42 15.59
N ASN A 151 9.00 -10.10 15.77
CA ASN A 151 10.16 -9.26 16.15
C ASN A 151 11.38 -9.48 15.22
N SER A 152 11.17 -9.50 13.91
CA SER A 152 12.23 -9.84 12.94
C SER A 152 12.39 -8.78 11.84
N ILE A 153 11.62 -7.69 11.89
CA ILE A 153 11.56 -6.68 10.82
C ILE A 153 11.88 -5.30 11.40
N ASP A 154 12.79 -4.58 10.76
CA ASP A 154 13.15 -3.22 11.13
C ASP A 154 12.12 -2.21 10.66
N VAL A 155 11.64 -2.37 9.41
CA VAL A 155 10.76 -1.41 8.75
C VAL A 155 9.58 -2.10 8.11
N VAL A 156 8.38 -1.59 8.35
CA VAL A 156 7.18 -1.95 7.57
C VAL A 156 6.69 -0.72 6.83
N ILE A 157 6.47 -0.87 5.54
CA ILE A 157 5.80 0.13 4.72
C ILE A 157 4.51 -0.43 4.13
N GLY A 158 3.67 0.45 3.61
CA GLY A 158 2.49 0.10 2.82
C GLY A 158 1.95 1.33 2.13
N ASN A 159 1.43 1.12 0.93
CA ASN A 159 0.84 2.17 0.12
C ASN A 159 -0.55 1.74 -0.32
N CYS A 160 -1.58 2.41 0.21
CA CYS A 160 -2.98 2.18 -0.12
C CYS A 160 -3.47 0.73 0.07
N VAL A 161 -3.01 0.05 1.09
CA VAL A 161 -3.37 -1.35 1.34
C VAL A 161 -4.23 -1.54 2.59
N ILE A 162 -4.05 -0.68 3.62
CA ILE A 162 -4.79 -0.83 4.87
C ILE A 162 -6.29 -0.60 4.63
N ASN A 163 -6.66 0.30 3.72
CA ASN A 163 -8.06 0.53 3.37
C ASN A 163 -8.74 -0.67 2.70
N LEU A 164 -7.99 -1.60 2.13
CA LEU A 164 -8.53 -2.86 1.60
C LEU A 164 -8.82 -3.89 2.69
N THR A 165 -8.32 -3.71 3.92
CA THR A 165 -8.60 -4.61 5.03
C THR A 165 -9.90 -4.22 5.74
N TYR A 166 -10.65 -5.22 6.20
CA TYR A 166 -11.92 -5.01 6.90
C TYR A 166 -11.70 -4.61 8.37
N ASN A 167 -10.72 -5.20 9.02
CA ASN A 167 -10.33 -4.90 10.40
C ASN A 167 -8.91 -4.32 10.46
N LYS A 168 -8.81 -3.01 10.33
CA LYS A 168 -7.53 -2.30 10.30
C LYS A 168 -6.73 -2.47 11.59
N THR A 169 -7.41 -2.53 12.74
CA THR A 169 -6.75 -2.78 14.03
C THR A 169 -6.05 -4.15 14.05
N ASN A 170 -6.65 -5.19 13.46
CA ASN A 170 -5.98 -6.50 13.36
C ASN A 170 -4.75 -6.42 12.46
N THR A 171 -4.86 -5.73 11.33
CA THR A 171 -3.72 -5.51 10.43
C THR A 171 -2.58 -4.80 11.16
N PHE A 172 -2.86 -3.72 11.88
CA PHE A 172 -1.83 -3.02 12.66
C PHE A 172 -1.26 -3.86 13.80
N LYS A 173 -2.04 -4.76 14.43
CA LYS A 173 -1.53 -5.73 15.41
C LYS A 173 -0.55 -6.73 14.79
N GLU A 174 -0.82 -7.20 13.56
CA GLU A 174 0.11 -8.07 12.84
C GLU A 174 1.39 -7.31 12.43
N VAL A 175 1.27 -6.05 12.00
CA VAL A 175 2.42 -5.17 11.76
C VAL A 175 3.25 -5.01 13.05
N TYR A 176 2.59 -4.70 14.17
CA TYR A 176 3.26 -4.61 15.46
C TYR A 176 3.93 -5.92 15.87
N ARG A 177 3.33 -7.07 15.58
CA ARG A 177 3.88 -8.40 15.91
C ARG A 177 5.19 -8.67 15.20
N ILE A 178 5.29 -8.35 13.91
CA ILE A 178 6.48 -8.66 13.10
C ILE A 178 7.63 -7.67 13.31
N LEU A 179 7.33 -6.41 13.64
CA LEU A 179 8.33 -5.39 13.90
C LEU A 179 9.17 -5.69 15.14
N GLU A 180 10.46 -5.42 15.07
CA GLU A 180 11.35 -5.43 16.24
C GLU A 180 10.85 -4.49 17.31
N LYS A 181 11.13 -4.85 18.58
CA LYS A 181 10.81 -4.03 19.74
C LYS A 181 12.02 -3.22 20.16
N GLY A 182 11.80 -1.97 20.53
CA GLY A 182 12.86 -1.07 20.94
C GLY A 182 13.17 -0.01 19.88
N ARG A 183 14.42 0.18 19.51
CA ARG A 183 14.88 1.38 18.79
C ARG A 183 14.63 1.39 17.27
N THR A 184 14.48 0.24 16.62
CA THR A 184 14.53 0.11 15.16
C THR A 184 13.16 -0.13 14.52
N GLY A 185 12.27 -0.85 15.20
CA GLY A 185 10.98 -1.25 14.66
C GLY A 185 10.06 -0.06 14.40
N ARG A 186 9.86 0.27 13.12
CA ARG A 186 9.02 1.40 12.69
C ARG A 186 8.13 1.06 11.51
N MET A 187 7.00 1.72 11.46
CA MET A 187 6.01 1.61 10.39
C MET A 187 5.83 2.96 9.70
N ILE A 188 5.72 2.96 8.38
CA ILE A 188 5.34 4.11 7.58
C ILE A 188 4.28 3.66 6.57
N ILE A 189 3.06 4.17 6.72
CA ILE A 189 1.92 3.81 5.86
C ILE A 189 1.37 5.07 5.19
N SER A 190 1.23 5.02 3.88
CA SER A 190 0.50 6.01 3.09
C SER A 190 -0.87 5.46 2.71
N ASP A 191 -1.94 6.19 3.05
CA ASP A 191 -3.30 5.73 2.79
C ASP A 191 -4.29 6.90 2.66
N LEU A 192 -5.53 6.63 2.30
CA LEU A 192 -6.61 7.63 2.30
C LEU A 192 -7.36 7.61 3.62
N ILE A 193 -7.77 8.80 4.05
CA ILE A 193 -8.76 9.03 5.10
C ILE A 193 -9.93 9.81 4.53
N THR A 194 -11.07 9.78 5.23
CA THR A 194 -12.29 10.48 4.82
C THR A 194 -12.79 11.43 5.91
N THR A 195 -13.60 12.40 5.54
CA THR A 195 -14.31 13.25 6.48
C THR A 195 -15.51 12.56 7.13
N LYS A 196 -16.05 11.50 6.47
CA LYS A 196 -17.23 10.76 6.95
C LYS A 196 -17.12 9.30 6.51
N GLU A 197 -17.26 8.39 7.46
CA GLU A 197 -17.29 6.94 7.17
C GLU A 197 -18.67 6.53 6.66
N ILE A 198 -18.71 5.53 5.79
CA ILE A 198 -19.97 4.92 5.36
C ILE A 198 -20.40 3.81 6.32
N SER A 199 -21.69 3.49 6.30
CA SER A 199 -22.20 2.30 6.99
C SER A 199 -21.65 1.04 6.33
N LYS A 200 -21.42 0.00 7.14
CA LYS A 200 -21.01 -1.31 6.62
C LYS A 200 -22.03 -1.94 5.65
N ASP A 201 -23.28 -1.53 5.75
CA ASP A 201 -24.36 -2.00 4.88
C ASP A 201 -24.36 -1.31 3.51
N ASP A 202 -23.70 -0.14 3.40
CA ASP A 202 -23.61 0.67 2.18
C ASP A 202 -22.32 0.41 1.38
N ILE A 203 -21.45 -0.52 1.83
CA ILE A 203 -20.18 -0.84 1.16
C ILE A 203 -20.43 -1.32 -0.28
N ASN A 204 -19.84 -0.62 -1.23
CA ASN A 204 -19.74 -1.02 -2.63
C ASN A 204 -18.40 -1.73 -2.88
N SER A 205 -18.43 -2.93 -3.46
CA SER A 205 -17.22 -3.72 -3.68
C SER A 205 -16.21 -3.06 -4.65
N ASN A 206 -16.68 -2.29 -5.64
CA ASN A 206 -15.80 -1.57 -6.55
C ASN A 206 -15.12 -0.40 -5.84
N GLU A 207 -15.88 0.40 -5.08
CA GLU A 207 -15.34 1.49 -4.26
C GLU A 207 -14.40 0.96 -3.16
N TRP A 208 -14.69 -0.22 -2.62
CA TRP A 208 -13.78 -0.90 -1.70
C TRP A 208 -12.45 -1.25 -2.37
N CYS A 209 -12.49 -1.84 -3.58
CA CYS A 209 -11.28 -2.17 -4.35
C CYS A 209 -10.47 -0.93 -4.76
N SER A 210 -11.12 0.24 -4.84
CA SER A 210 -10.47 1.53 -5.08
C SER A 210 -10.00 2.21 -3.78
N CYS A 211 -9.96 1.51 -2.65
CA CYS A 211 -9.60 2.02 -1.31
C CYS A 211 -10.53 3.11 -0.76
N ILE A 212 -11.68 3.37 -1.36
CA ILE A 212 -12.60 4.46 -1.00
C ILE A 212 -13.50 4.06 0.17
N ASP A 213 -14.27 2.99 0.01
CA ASP A 213 -15.27 2.58 1.01
C ASP A 213 -14.64 1.94 2.26
N GLY A 214 -13.37 1.58 2.19
CA GLY A 214 -12.59 1.14 3.34
C GLY A 214 -11.97 2.28 4.16
N THR A 215 -12.13 3.54 3.76
CA THR A 215 -11.53 4.67 4.48
C THR A 215 -12.17 4.90 5.86
N LEU A 216 -11.35 5.28 6.82
CA LEU A 216 -11.78 5.75 8.13
C LEU A 216 -11.59 7.26 8.24
N THR A 217 -12.26 7.87 9.21
CA THR A 217 -11.91 9.22 9.63
C THR A 217 -10.49 9.25 10.21
N LYS A 218 -9.81 10.40 10.17
CA LYS A 218 -8.45 10.55 10.74
C LYS A 218 -8.38 10.06 12.17
N ALA A 219 -9.39 10.41 12.99
CA ALA A 219 -9.44 10.01 14.39
C ALA A 219 -9.51 8.47 14.54
N ASN A 220 -10.38 7.79 13.78
CA ASN A 220 -10.54 6.34 13.84
C ASN A 220 -9.36 5.60 13.22
N TYR A 221 -8.73 6.17 12.19
CA TYR A 221 -7.51 5.60 11.60
C TYR A 221 -6.35 5.61 12.61
N ILE A 222 -6.09 6.76 13.23
CA ILE A 222 -5.05 6.89 14.29
C ILE A 222 -5.38 5.99 15.49
N LYS A 223 -6.65 5.98 15.93
CA LYS A 223 -7.08 5.07 17.01
C LYS A 223 -6.81 3.61 16.69
N SER A 224 -6.97 3.17 15.44
CA SER A 224 -6.68 1.78 15.04
C SER A 224 -5.19 1.43 15.23
N ILE A 225 -4.30 2.42 15.05
CA ILE A 225 -2.85 2.27 15.26
C ILE A 225 -2.53 2.25 16.77
N GLU A 226 -3.15 3.14 17.55
CA GLU A 226 -3.02 3.17 19.01
C GLU A 226 -3.49 1.86 19.67
N ASP A 227 -4.64 1.34 19.23
CA ASP A 227 -5.23 0.07 19.72
C ASP A 227 -4.33 -1.14 19.36
N ALA A 228 -3.43 -1.01 18.41
CA ALA A 228 -2.39 -1.99 18.08
C ALA A 228 -1.07 -1.81 18.88
N ARG A 229 -1.03 -0.89 19.85
CA ARG A 229 0.09 -0.60 20.78
C ARG A 229 1.26 0.19 20.20
N PHE A 230 1.12 0.78 19.03
CA PHE A 230 2.13 1.68 18.51
C PHE A 230 2.22 2.95 19.35
N GLN A 231 3.43 3.55 19.36
CA GLN A 231 3.72 4.82 20.03
C GLN A 231 4.29 5.83 19.05
N ASN A 232 4.39 7.08 19.50
CA ASN A 232 4.93 8.18 18.71
C ASN A 232 4.31 8.24 17.31
N ILE A 233 2.97 8.16 17.27
CA ILE A 233 2.22 8.19 16.02
C ILE A 233 2.22 9.62 15.49
N GLU A 234 2.74 9.79 14.28
CA GLU A 234 2.91 11.10 13.65
C GLU A 234 2.38 11.06 12.23
N VAL A 235 1.55 12.04 11.86
CA VAL A 235 1.18 12.27 10.45
C VAL A 235 2.29 13.12 9.83
N VAL A 236 3.14 12.49 9.03
CA VAL A 236 4.33 13.13 8.42
C VAL A 236 4.03 13.79 7.08
N ASN A 237 2.91 13.44 6.46
CA ASN A 237 2.41 14.08 5.23
C ASN A 237 0.89 14.03 5.19
N GLU A 238 0.29 15.10 4.65
CA GLU A 238 -1.16 15.21 4.45
C GLU A 238 -1.42 16.04 3.19
N LYS A 239 -2.18 15.48 2.23
CA LYS A 239 -2.47 16.13 0.95
C LYS A 239 -3.93 15.88 0.56
N ASN A 240 -4.66 16.93 0.20
CA ASN A 240 -6.00 16.78 -0.36
C ASN A 240 -5.93 15.92 -1.62
N TYR A 241 -6.82 14.94 -1.70
CA TYR A 241 -6.85 13.99 -2.80
C TYR A 241 -8.07 14.21 -3.71
N MET A 242 -9.26 14.35 -3.12
CA MET A 242 -10.51 14.58 -3.85
C MET A 242 -11.44 15.48 -3.05
N ASP A 243 -12.14 16.37 -3.75
CA ASP A 243 -13.13 17.29 -3.20
C ASP A 243 -14.55 16.72 -3.21
N GLU A 244 -15.46 17.36 -2.47
CA GLU A 244 -16.88 16.98 -2.34
C GLU A 244 -17.61 16.77 -3.66
N SER A 245 -17.19 17.45 -4.73
CA SER A 245 -17.83 17.39 -6.05
C SER A 245 -17.79 16.00 -6.70
N ASN A 246 -16.89 15.13 -6.21
CA ASN A 246 -16.66 13.81 -6.80
C ASN A 246 -17.52 12.71 -6.18
N PHE A 247 -18.20 12.99 -5.04
CA PHE A 247 -19.03 12.00 -4.34
C PHE A 247 -20.38 12.58 -3.96
N SER A 248 -21.44 11.87 -4.36
CA SER A 248 -22.84 12.30 -4.11
C SER A 248 -23.21 12.36 -2.62
N ASP A 249 -22.44 11.71 -1.76
CA ASP A 249 -22.61 11.65 -0.30
C ASP A 249 -21.84 12.75 0.46
N GLY A 250 -21.11 13.62 -0.25
CA GLY A 250 -20.34 14.73 0.30
C GLY A 250 -19.07 14.34 1.03
N ARG A 251 -18.55 13.09 0.83
CA ARG A 251 -17.25 12.68 1.39
C ARG A 251 -16.12 13.45 0.75
N LYS A 252 -15.13 13.83 1.55
CA LYS A 252 -13.83 14.35 1.09
C LYS A 252 -12.75 13.34 1.48
N PHE A 253 -11.74 13.23 0.63
CA PHE A 253 -10.64 12.31 0.85
C PHE A 253 -9.31 13.05 0.91
N VAL A 254 -8.48 12.62 1.85
CA VAL A 254 -7.15 13.16 2.09
C VAL A 254 -6.17 11.99 2.10
N SER A 255 -5.09 12.10 1.35
CA SER A 255 -3.96 11.19 1.47
C SER A 255 -3.14 11.58 2.68
N ILE A 256 -2.88 10.63 3.57
CA ILE A 256 -1.99 10.81 4.72
C ILE A 256 -0.85 9.81 4.66
N THR A 257 0.30 10.22 5.19
CA THR A 257 1.39 9.30 5.53
C THR A 257 1.60 9.33 7.02
N VAL A 258 1.50 8.18 7.66
CA VAL A 258 1.63 8.03 9.11
C VAL A 258 2.88 7.23 9.43
N ARG A 259 3.68 7.74 10.35
CA ARG A 259 4.82 7.07 10.97
C ARG A 259 4.46 6.67 12.40
N ALA A 260 4.85 5.47 12.81
CA ALA A 260 4.74 5.01 14.19
C ALA A 260 5.87 4.04 14.53
N ILE A 261 6.19 3.92 15.81
CA ILE A 261 7.26 3.04 16.30
C ILE A 261 6.73 2.03 17.31
N THR A 262 7.45 0.90 17.44
CA THR A 262 7.25 -0.05 18.53
C THR A 262 7.98 0.40 19.82
N ASN A 263 7.55 -0.14 20.96
CA ASN A 263 8.25 0.05 22.26
C ASN A 263 9.46 -0.85 22.36
#